data_7781a97d583be642e2510a07df578277
#
_entry.id   7781a97d583be642e2510a07df578277
#
_cell.length_a   1.000
_cell.length_b   1.000
_cell.length_c   1.000
_cell.angle_alpha   90.00
_cell.angle_beta   90.00
_cell.angle_gamma   90.00
#
_symmetry.space_group_name_H-M   'P 1'
#
loop_
_entity.id
_entity.type
_entity.pdbx_description
1 polymer ?
#
loop_
_entity_poly.entity_id
_entity_poly.type
_entity_poly.pdbx_seq_one_letter_code
_entity_poly.pdbx_strand_id
1 'polypeptide(L)'
;MRDLRPEVQSFVDRVSDFIDAEIKPNEALYAQQTEEGGRWCVPPVMEEMKAKAKAEGLWNFFLPGYEGEFGTGLTNFEYSHLAEKMGAVGIASEVFNCSAPDTGNMEVLERYGSEEQKEQWLKPLLAGEIRSAFGMTEPGVASSDATNMAATAVLDGDEYVINGEKWWTSGAGDPRCKIIVFMCVTDQDPDSPRHKRHSQILVPMDSEGIEQRKMMEVFGWDDAPHGHAHLKFTNVRVPKSNMVLGEGRGFEIAQGRLGPGRIH
;
A
#
# COMPACT_ATOMS: atom_id res chain seq x y z
N MET A 1 14.60 18.46 22.69
CA MET A 1 14.49 17.77 21.39
C MET A 1 15.71 16.86 21.30
N ARG A 2 15.56 15.59 20.94
CA ARG A 2 16.76 14.78 20.67
C ARG A 2 17.32 15.20 19.32
N ASP A 3 18.61 15.50 19.27
CA ASP A 3 19.27 15.80 18.01
C ASP A 3 19.26 14.55 17.12
N LEU A 4 19.03 14.74 15.84
CA LEU A 4 19.11 13.66 14.86
C LEU A 4 20.56 13.19 14.72
N ARG A 5 20.74 11.91 14.43
CA ARG A 5 22.06 11.40 14.03
C ARG A 5 22.53 12.14 12.76
N PRO A 6 23.83 12.44 12.60
CA PRO A 6 24.32 13.20 11.43
C PRO A 6 23.92 12.61 10.08
N GLU A 7 23.92 11.27 9.97
CA GLU A 7 23.50 10.57 8.75
C GLU A 7 22.01 10.78 8.45
N VAL A 8 21.16 10.86 9.47
CA VAL A 8 19.71 11.12 9.32
C VAL A 8 19.48 12.57 8.90
N GLN A 9 20.22 13.52 9.51
CA GLN A 9 20.16 14.93 9.11
C GLN A 9 20.59 15.08 7.64
N SER A 10 21.61 14.36 7.21
CA SER A 10 22.03 14.34 5.80
C SER A 10 20.92 13.83 4.86
N PHE A 11 20.15 12.81 5.26
CA PHE A 11 18.99 12.38 4.47
C PHE A 11 17.91 13.46 4.41
N VAL A 12 17.60 14.12 5.52
CA VAL A 12 16.60 15.21 5.57
C VAL A 12 17.00 16.35 4.64
N ASP A 13 18.25 16.77 4.66
CA ASP A 13 18.79 17.84 3.82
C ASP A 13 18.71 17.44 2.34
N ARG A 14 19.20 16.26 1.97
CA ARG A 14 19.20 15.74 0.59
C ARG A 14 17.79 15.54 0.05
N VAL A 15 16.85 15.04 0.87
CA VAL A 15 15.43 14.92 0.46
C VAL A 15 14.84 16.30 0.21
N SER A 16 15.14 17.29 1.07
CA SER A 16 14.68 18.68 0.87
C SER A 16 15.24 19.27 -0.41
N ASP A 17 16.55 19.13 -0.64
CA ASP A 17 17.22 19.62 -1.85
C ASP A 17 16.66 18.96 -3.12
N PHE A 18 16.42 17.64 -3.07
CA PHE A 18 15.82 16.91 -4.20
C PHE A 18 14.38 17.36 -4.48
N ILE A 19 13.58 17.59 -3.44
CA ILE A 19 12.21 18.11 -3.59
C ILE A 19 12.26 19.49 -4.28
N ASP A 20 13.15 20.36 -3.86
CA ASP A 20 13.26 21.71 -4.41
C ASP A 20 13.81 21.73 -5.84
N ALA A 21 14.79 20.88 -6.16
CA ALA A 21 15.45 20.84 -7.45
C ALA A 21 14.73 20.00 -8.51
N GLU A 22 14.14 18.87 -8.13
CA GLU A 22 13.61 17.88 -9.06
C GLU A 22 12.10 17.71 -9.01
N ILE A 23 11.45 17.85 -7.84
CA ILE A 23 10.02 17.57 -7.73
C ILE A 23 9.17 18.82 -7.98
N LYS A 24 9.39 19.89 -7.22
CA LYS A 24 8.60 21.12 -7.38
C LYS A 24 8.59 21.69 -8.80
N PRO A 25 9.72 21.75 -9.53
CA PRO A 25 9.71 22.23 -10.90
C PRO A 25 8.91 21.35 -11.86
N ASN A 26 8.71 20.07 -11.53
CA ASN A 26 8.03 19.09 -12.37
C ASN A 26 6.55 18.88 -12.00
N GLU A 27 6.00 19.53 -10.96
CA GLU A 27 4.58 19.39 -10.60
C GLU A 27 3.63 19.78 -11.75
N ALA A 28 3.94 20.87 -12.46
CA ALA A 28 3.14 21.29 -13.60
C ALA A 28 3.22 20.29 -14.78
N LEU A 29 4.40 19.72 -15.03
CA LEU A 29 4.58 18.70 -16.07
C LEU A 29 3.86 17.39 -15.69
N TYR A 30 3.91 17.00 -14.41
CA TYR A 30 3.16 15.86 -13.89
C TYR A 30 1.65 16.02 -14.14
N ALA A 31 1.10 17.17 -13.79
CA ALA A 31 -0.31 17.47 -14.00
C ALA A 31 -0.68 17.44 -15.50
N GLN A 32 0.15 18.06 -16.35
CA GLN A 32 -0.04 18.06 -17.80
C GLN A 32 -0.02 16.63 -18.37
N GLN A 33 0.97 15.81 -18.01
CA GLN A 33 1.08 14.42 -18.48
C GLN A 33 -0.08 13.54 -17.99
N THR A 34 -0.60 13.78 -16.79
CA THR A 34 -1.80 13.10 -16.29
C THR A 34 -3.02 13.43 -17.14
N GLU A 35 -3.17 14.68 -17.55
CA GLU A 35 -4.30 15.14 -18.37
C GLU A 35 -4.21 14.61 -19.81
N GLU A 36 -3.02 14.70 -20.42
CA GLU A 36 -2.78 14.29 -21.81
C GLU A 36 -2.74 12.78 -22.01
N GLY A 37 -2.18 12.03 -21.06
CA GLY A 37 -2.04 10.57 -21.12
C GLY A 37 -3.32 9.81 -20.77
N GLY A 38 -4.36 10.53 -20.35
CA GLY A 38 -5.56 9.95 -19.74
C GLY A 38 -5.37 9.76 -18.24
N ARG A 39 -6.41 10.10 -17.49
CA ARG A 39 -6.38 10.22 -16.01
C ARG A 39 -5.82 9.00 -15.27
N TRP A 40 -5.95 7.81 -15.84
CA TRP A 40 -5.47 6.54 -15.26
C TRP A 40 -4.16 6.05 -15.90
N CYS A 41 -3.36 6.98 -16.39
CA CYS A 41 -2.05 6.71 -16.98
C CYS A 41 -0.95 7.20 -16.04
N VAL A 42 0.13 6.45 -15.96
CA VAL A 42 1.30 6.86 -15.17
C VAL A 42 2.06 7.95 -15.91
N PRO A 43 2.19 9.17 -15.34
CA PRO A 43 2.96 10.23 -15.97
C PRO A 43 4.43 9.82 -16.11
N PRO A 44 5.04 9.89 -17.30
CA PRO A 44 6.45 9.54 -17.50
C PRO A 44 7.40 10.27 -16.56
N VAL A 45 7.15 11.55 -16.26
CA VAL A 45 7.98 12.34 -15.35
C VAL A 45 8.03 11.76 -13.94
N MET A 46 6.99 11.06 -13.47
CA MET A 46 7.01 10.37 -12.19
C MET A 46 8.10 9.29 -12.18
N GLU A 47 8.14 8.45 -13.19
CA GLU A 47 9.13 7.37 -13.28
C GLU A 47 10.56 7.91 -13.46
N GLU A 48 10.72 9.03 -14.17
CA GLU A 48 12.02 9.72 -14.28
C GLU A 48 12.51 10.23 -12.93
N MET A 49 11.65 10.90 -12.15
CA MET A 49 12.01 11.38 -10.80
C MET A 49 12.31 10.22 -9.85
N LYS A 50 11.53 9.13 -9.90
CA LYS A 50 11.77 7.90 -9.11
C LYS A 50 13.13 7.29 -9.44
N ALA A 51 13.48 7.20 -10.73
CA ALA A 51 14.78 6.68 -11.15
C ALA A 51 15.95 7.52 -10.62
N LYS A 52 15.84 8.86 -10.66
CA LYS A 52 16.83 9.77 -10.09
C LYS A 52 16.95 9.60 -8.58
N ALA A 53 15.83 9.63 -7.84
CA ALA A 53 15.82 9.47 -6.39
C ALA A 53 16.47 8.14 -5.97
N LYS A 54 16.13 7.05 -6.67
CA LYS A 54 16.72 5.72 -6.42
C LYS A 54 18.22 5.70 -6.71
N ALA A 55 18.68 6.30 -7.80
CA ALA A 55 20.10 6.40 -8.15
C ALA A 55 20.91 7.18 -7.10
N GLU A 56 20.29 8.16 -6.43
CA GLU A 56 20.88 8.92 -5.35
C GLU A 56 20.79 8.23 -3.99
N GLY A 57 20.18 7.04 -3.89
CA GLY A 57 19.97 6.34 -2.63
C GLY A 57 18.91 7.01 -1.73
N LEU A 58 17.99 7.78 -2.32
CA LEU A 58 16.85 8.40 -1.65
C LEU A 58 15.60 7.55 -1.88
N TRP A 59 15.50 6.41 -1.15
CA TRP A 59 14.53 5.38 -1.47
C TRP A 59 14.11 4.56 -0.24
N ASN A 60 12.83 4.20 -0.09
CA ASN A 60 12.30 3.31 0.95
C ASN A 60 12.64 3.70 2.39
N PHE A 61 12.53 4.95 2.75
CA PHE A 61 12.85 5.45 4.10
C PHE A 61 11.93 4.93 5.21
N PHE A 62 10.74 4.47 4.86
CA PHE A 62 9.62 4.18 5.77
C PHE A 62 9.77 2.89 6.57
N LEU A 63 10.55 1.90 6.09
CA LEU A 63 10.57 0.54 6.67
C LEU A 63 11.50 0.49 7.90
N PRO A 64 10.95 0.49 9.14
CA PRO A 64 11.75 0.72 10.34
C PRO A 64 12.76 -0.39 10.60
N GLY A 65 14.03 -0.01 10.73
CA GLY A 65 15.11 -0.94 11.04
C GLY A 65 15.43 -1.97 9.96
N TYR A 66 14.81 -1.88 8.78
CA TYR A 66 15.12 -2.76 7.66
C TYR A 66 16.40 -2.35 6.97
N GLU A 67 17.38 -3.25 6.96
CA GLU A 67 18.72 -3.04 6.38
C GLU A 67 18.97 -3.92 5.12
N GLY A 68 17.90 -4.43 4.50
CA GLY A 68 17.98 -5.18 3.25
C GLY A 68 18.37 -4.30 2.06
N GLU A 69 18.43 -4.90 0.86
CA GLU A 69 18.89 -4.26 -0.37
C GLU A 69 18.32 -2.86 -0.63
N PHE A 70 17.05 -2.63 -0.26
CA PHE A 70 16.35 -1.36 -0.48
C PHE A 70 16.01 -0.64 0.83
N GLY A 71 16.64 -0.98 1.95
CA GLY A 71 16.35 -0.39 3.25
C GLY A 71 17.36 0.66 3.66
N THR A 72 16.96 1.57 4.54
CA THR A 72 17.79 2.64 5.08
C THR A 72 18.12 2.46 6.58
N GLY A 73 17.49 1.49 7.25
CA GLY A 73 17.70 1.23 8.69
C GLY A 73 17.20 2.34 9.62
N LEU A 74 16.38 3.28 9.12
CA LEU A 74 15.83 4.36 9.92
C LEU A 74 14.79 3.85 10.93
N THR A 75 14.73 4.50 12.10
CA THR A 75 13.61 4.33 13.02
C THR A 75 12.39 5.15 12.55
N ASN A 76 11.20 4.82 13.03
CA ASN A 76 10.00 5.63 12.74
C ASN A 76 10.15 7.10 13.15
N PHE A 77 10.84 7.37 14.26
CA PHE A 77 11.12 8.74 14.69
C PHE A 77 12.00 9.48 13.67
N GLU A 78 13.05 8.86 13.20
CA GLU A 78 13.96 9.44 12.20
C GLU A 78 13.25 9.64 10.86
N TYR A 79 12.47 8.64 10.43
CA TYR A 79 11.67 8.74 9.20
C TYR A 79 10.62 9.85 9.27
N SER A 80 10.02 10.15 10.43
CA SER A 80 9.01 11.19 10.55
C SER A 80 9.50 12.58 10.09
N HIS A 81 10.80 12.87 10.22
CA HIS A 81 11.40 14.13 9.72
C HIS A 81 11.46 14.17 8.19
N LEU A 82 11.68 13.02 7.53
CA LEU A 82 11.63 12.92 6.07
C LEU A 82 10.18 12.97 5.58
N ALA A 83 9.27 12.28 6.27
CA ALA A 83 7.84 12.31 5.97
C ALA A 83 7.27 13.73 6.04
N GLU A 84 7.71 14.55 7.01
CA GLU A 84 7.34 15.98 7.10
C GLU A 84 7.75 16.73 5.80
N LYS A 85 8.97 16.50 5.29
CA LYS A 85 9.43 17.15 4.05
C LYS A 85 8.63 16.69 2.84
N MET A 86 8.45 15.37 2.69
CA MET A 86 7.67 14.79 1.60
C MET A 86 6.21 15.23 1.63
N GLY A 87 5.61 15.34 2.82
CA GLY A 87 4.22 15.75 2.99
C GLY A 87 3.92 17.19 2.55
N ALA A 88 4.93 18.02 2.35
CA ALA A 88 4.76 19.38 1.85
C ALA A 88 4.47 19.46 0.34
N VAL A 89 4.70 18.35 -0.42
CA VAL A 89 4.50 18.28 -1.88
C VAL A 89 3.77 16.99 -2.23
N GLY A 90 2.58 17.10 -2.84
CA GLY A 90 1.62 16.01 -2.97
C GLY A 90 2.16 14.72 -3.63
N ILE A 91 3.08 14.84 -4.58
CA ILE A 91 3.64 13.69 -5.31
C ILE A 91 4.98 13.17 -4.71
N ALA A 92 5.56 13.89 -3.76
CA ALA A 92 6.92 13.59 -3.30
C ALA A 92 7.06 12.22 -2.61
N SER A 93 6.07 11.79 -1.84
CA SER A 93 6.13 10.49 -1.17
C SER A 93 6.24 9.33 -2.17
N GLU A 94 5.58 9.41 -3.32
CA GLU A 94 5.69 8.39 -4.36
C GLU A 94 7.06 8.39 -5.02
N VAL A 95 7.65 9.57 -5.26
CA VAL A 95 8.98 9.69 -5.86
C VAL A 95 10.04 8.93 -5.07
N PHE A 96 9.92 8.88 -3.74
CA PHE A 96 10.84 8.16 -2.84
C PHE A 96 10.35 6.75 -2.47
N ASN A 97 9.32 6.22 -3.14
CA ASN A 97 8.65 4.95 -2.83
C ASN A 97 8.17 4.86 -1.37
N CYS A 98 7.68 5.97 -0.85
CA CYS A 98 7.22 6.13 0.54
C CYS A 98 5.72 6.46 0.62
N SER A 99 4.94 6.22 -0.44
CA SER A 99 3.52 6.54 -0.44
C SER A 99 2.64 5.40 0.07
N ALA A 100 1.53 5.76 0.73
CA ALA A 100 0.47 4.81 1.05
C ALA A 100 -0.32 4.44 -0.23
N PRO A 101 -0.90 3.22 -0.30
CA PRO A 101 -0.93 2.16 0.71
C PRO A 101 0.30 1.24 0.70
N ASP A 102 1.23 1.42 -0.24
CA ASP A 102 2.36 0.51 -0.47
C ASP A 102 3.24 0.36 0.76
N THR A 103 3.55 1.46 1.46
CA THR A 103 4.37 1.43 2.68
C THR A 103 3.82 0.45 3.71
N GLY A 104 2.52 0.56 4.04
CA GLY A 104 1.89 -0.34 5.00
C GLY A 104 1.78 -1.78 4.50
N ASN A 105 1.60 -1.99 3.19
CA ASN A 105 1.54 -3.34 2.61
C ASN A 105 2.92 -4.00 2.57
N MET A 106 3.97 -3.24 2.28
CA MET A 106 5.35 -3.72 2.38
C MET A 106 5.74 -4.09 3.82
N GLU A 107 5.31 -3.29 4.82
CA GLU A 107 5.50 -3.64 6.24
C GLU A 107 4.76 -4.93 6.62
N VAL A 108 3.55 -5.17 6.07
CA VAL A 108 2.82 -6.45 6.28
C VAL A 108 3.61 -7.61 5.71
N LEU A 109 4.08 -7.49 4.47
CA LEU A 109 4.83 -8.55 3.82
C LEU A 109 6.17 -8.82 4.50
N GLU A 110 6.89 -7.77 4.92
CA GLU A 110 8.15 -7.90 5.62
C GLU A 110 7.99 -8.66 6.94
N ARG A 111 7.00 -8.28 7.76
CA ARG A 111 6.80 -8.84 9.10
C ARG A 111 6.11 -10.19 9.12
N TYR A 112 5.17 -10.41 8.21
CA TYR A 112 4.19 -11.50 8.29
C TYR A 112 4.16 -12.39 7.05
N GLY A 113 4.76 -11.96 5.95
CA GLY A 113 4.83 -12.73 4.72
C GLY A 113 5.75 -13.94 4.82
N SER A 114 5.42 -15.01 4.09
CA SER A 114 6.36 -16.12 3.85
C SER A 114 7.49 -15.67 2.94
N GLU A 115 8.58 -16.45 2.87
CA GLU A 115 9.70 -16.12 1.98
C GLU A 115 9.27 -16.11 0.51
N GLU A 116 8.33 -16.99 0.11
CA GLU A 116 7.75 -17.01 -1.23
C GLU A 116 6.92 -15.73 -1.51
N GLN A 117 6.13 -15.30 -0.53
CA GLN A 117 5.35 -14.05 -0.63
C GLN A 117 6.26 -12.82 -0.70
N LYS A 118 7.35 -12.80 0.06
CA LYS A 118 8.35 -11.72 0.02
C LYS A 118 9.06 -11.68 -1.34
N GLU A 119 9.47 -12.84 -1.85
CA GLU A 119 10.11 -12.93 -3.16
C GLU A 119 9.18 -12.44 -4.27
N GLN A 120 7.93 -12.90 -4.25
CA GLN A 120 6.97 -12.62 -5.30
C GLN A 120 6.43 -11.18 -5.28
N TRP A 121 6.22 -10.61 -4.08
CA TRP A 121 5.50 -9.35 -3.93
C TRP A 121 6.30 -8.25 -3.23
N LEU A 122 7.00 -8.56 -2.14
CA LEU A 122 7.75 -7.53 -1.41
C LEU A 122 8.92 -6.97 -2.22
N LYS A 123 9.70 -7.82 -2.84
CA LYS A 123 10.86 -7.38 -3.64
C LYS A 123 10.48 -6.43 -4.77
N PRO A 124 9.52 -6.74 -5.66
CA PRO A 124 9.13 -5.80 -6.71
C PRO A 124 8.44 -4.54 -6.17
N LEU A 125 7.76 -4.58 -5.01
CA LEU A 125 7.25 -3.39 -4.34
C LEU A 125 8.40 -2.50 -3.82
N LEU A 126 9.38 -3.09 -3.13
CA LEU A 126 10.57 -2.36 -2.66
C LEU A 126 11.39 -1.80 -3.84
N ALA A 127 11.43 -2.52 -4.95
CA ALA A 127 12.07 -2.03 -6.18
C ALA A 127 11.29 -0.91 -6.87
N GLY A 128 10.02 -0.69 -6.52
CA GLY A 128 9.13 0.29 -7.15
C GLY A 128 8.63 -0.13 -8.53
N GLU A 129 8.71 -1.41 -8.86
CA GLU A 129 8.27 -1.99 -10.14
C GLU A 129 6.76 -2.19 -10.22
N ILE A 130 6.14 -2.47 -9.08
CA ILE A 130 4.69 -2.63 -8.93
C ILE A 130 4.18 -1.77 -7.79
N ARG A 131 2.85 -1.60 -7.75
CA ARG A 131 2.13 -1.00 -6.64
C ARG A 131 1.13 -1.99 -6.05
N SER A 132 0.53 -1.62 -4.93
CA SER A 132 -0.40 -2.46 -4.19
C SER A 132 -1.61 -1.68 -3.70
N ALA A 133 -2.62 -2.41 -3.24
CA ALA A 133 -3.78 -1.85 -2.58
C ALA A 133 -4.07 -2.57 -1.25
N PHE A 134 -4.88 -1.96 -0.39
CA PHE A 134 -5.35 -2.56 0.85
C PHE A 134 -6.88 -2.56 0.89
N GLY A 135 -7.47 -3.73 0.80
CA GLY A 135 -8.92 -3.93 0.77
C GLY A 135 -9.47 -4.21 2.17
N MET A 136 -9.84 -3.16 2.89
CA MET A 136 -10.42 -3.28 4.23
C MET A 136 -11.86 -2.75 4.27
N THR A 137 -12.06 -1.48 3.96
CA THR A 137 -13.33 -0.78 4.09
C THR A 137 -14.39 -1.34 3.15
N GLU A 138 -15.62 -1.53 3.67
CA GLU A 138 -16.75 -2.11 2.95
C GLU A 138 -17.95 -1.16 2.94
N PRO A 139 -18.74 -1.11 1.85
CA PRO A 139 -19.88 -0.21 1.76
C PRO A 139 -21.06 -0.60 2.68
N GLY A 140 -21.18 -1.89 3.00
CA GLY A 140 -22.33 -2.44 3.73
C GLY A 140 -22.21 -2.49 5.24
N VAL A 141 -21.04 -2.18 5.81
CA VAL A 141 -20.77 -2.30 7.25
C VAL A 141 -19.96 -1.13 7.79
N ALA A 142 -20.04 -0.89 9.11
CA ALA A 142 -19.22 0.10 9.79
C ALA A 142 -17.77 -0.38 9.93
N SER A 143 -16.98 -0.20 8.89
CA SER A 143 -15.64 -0.77 8.71
C SER A 143 -14.55 -0.13 9.57
N SER A 144 -14.85 0.95 10.30
CA SER A 144 -13.96 1.51 11.32
C SER A 144 -13.74 0.53 12.49
N ASP A 145 -14.67 -0.37 12.73
CA ASP A 145 -14.47 -1.56 13.55
C ASP A 145 -13.91 -2.69 12.67
N ALA A 146 -12.62 -2.97 12.80
CA ALA A 146 -11.94 -4.01 12.04
C ALA A 146 -12.45 -5.43 12.30
N THR A 147 -13.32 -5.62 13.29
CA THR A 147 -14.00 -6.90 13.58
C THR A 147 -15.38 -6.99 12.93
N ASN A 148 -15.79 -5.99 12.14
CA ASN A 148 -17.11 -5.90 11.54
C ASN A 148 -17.04 -6.00 10.00
N MET A 149 -16.16 -6.86 9.47
CA MET A 149 -16.09 -7.13 8.02
C MET A 149 -17.14 -8.16 7.63
N ALA A 150 -17.69 -8.02 6.41
CA ALA A 150 -18.66 -8.93 5.82
C ALA A 150 -18.12 -9.71 4.62
N ALA A 151 -17.08 -9.23 3.95
CA ALA A 151 -16.42 -9.97 2.89
C ALA A 151 -15.84 -11.28 3.43
N THR A 152 -16.05 -12.38 2.71
CA THR A 152 -15.70 -13.74 3.15
C THR A 152 -14.63 -14.37 2.28
N ALA A 153 -13.87 -15.28 2.87
CA ALA A 153 -13.03 -16.24 2.15
C ALA A 153 -13.28 -17.64 2.72
N VAL A 154 -13.72 -18.55 1.87
CA VAL A 154 -14.04 -19.93 2.26
C VAL A 154 -13.04 -20.86 1.60
N LEU A 155 -12.42 -21.74 2.40
CA LEU A 155 -11.50 -22.75 1.88
C LEU A 155 -12.25 -23.82 1.08
N ASP A 156 -11.84 -24.02 -0.16
CA ASP A 156 -12.35 -25.05 -1.06
C ASP A 156 -11.17 -25.82 -1.68
N GLY A 157 -10.86 -26.97 -1.11
CA GLY A 157 -9.65 -27.72 -1.45
C GLY A 157 -8.37 -26.98 -1.07
N ASP A 158 -7.57 -26.61 -2.06
CA ASP A 158 -6.31 -25.88 -1.88
C ASP A 158 -6.41 -24.39 -2.21
N GLU A 159 -7.63 -23.87 -2.35
CA GLU A 159 -7.89 -22.47 -2.70
C GLU A 159 -8.88 -21.82 -1.72
N TYR A 160 -8.75 -20.51 -1.54
CA TYR A 160 -9.81 -19.69 -0.94
C TYR A 160 -10.71 -19.11 -2.03
N VAL A 161 -12.02 -19.21 -1.82
CA VAL A 161 -13.05 -18.58 -2.64
C VAL A 161 -13.52 -17.31 -1.94
N ILE A 162 -13.22 -16.16 -2.55
CA ILE A 162 -13.44 -14.85 -1.97
C ILE A 162 -14.69 -14.21 -2.56
N ASN A 163 -15.55 -13.68 -1.67
CA ASN A 163 -16.75 -12.93 -2.04
C ASN A 163 -16.90 -11.68 -1.16
N GLY A 164 -17.34 -10.57 -1.76
CA GLY A 164 -17.61 -9.34 -1.04
C GLY A 164 -17.37 -8.09 -1.85
N GLU A 165 -17.42 -6.95 -1.18
CA GLU A 165 -17.16 -5.64 -1.78
C GLU A 165 -16.21 -4.84 -0.91
N LYS A 166 -15.30 -4.10 -1.55
CA LYS A 166 -14.39 -3.16 -0.90
C LYS A 166 -14.51 -1.81 -1.60
N TRP A 167 -14.54 -0.73 -0.85
CA TRP A 167 -14.57 0.61 -1.41
C TRP A 167 -13.51 1.52 -0.76
N TRP A 168 -13.31 2.69 -1.33
CA TRP A 168 -12.22 3.58 -0.92
C TRP A 168 -10.87 2.87 -0.89
N THR A 169 -10.69 1.93 -1.83
CA THR A 169 -9.47 1.13 -1.95
C THR A 169 -8.44 1.92 -2.72
N SER A 170 -7.60 2.65 -1.97
CA SER A 170 -6.57 3.54 -2.53
C SER A 170 -5.56 2.77 -3.37
N GLY A 171 -5.19 3.34 -4.51
CA GLY A 171 -4.21 2.76 -5.44
C GLY A 171 -4.74 1.65 -6.33
N ALA A 172 -5.95 1.14 -6.10
CA ALA A 172 -6.48 0.02 -6.90
C ALA A 172 -6.85 0.39 -8.35
N GLY A 173 -6.88 1.69 -8.69
CA GLY A 173 -7.06 2.17 -10.05
C GLY A 173 -5.76 2.34 -10.83
N ASP A 174 -4.63 2.32 -10.14
CA ASP A 174 -3.32 2.46 -10.76
C ASP A 174 -2.99 1.22 -11.61
N PRO A 175 -2.59 1.36 -12.89
CA PRO A 175 -2.27 0.21 -13.75
C PRO A 175 -1.06 -0.60 -13.24
N ARG A 176 -0.23 -0.01 -12.38
CA ARG A 176 0.90 -0.68 -11.70
C ARG A 176 0.45 -1.50 -10.49
N CYS A 177 -0.80 -1.34 -10.00
CA CYS A 177 -1.30 -2.12 -8.88
C CYS A 177 -1.47 -3.59 -9.29
N LYS A 178 -0.66 -4.48 -8.71
CA LYS A 178 -0.65 -5.91 -9.05
C LYS A 178 -1.18 -6.81 -7.94
N ILE A 179 -1.26 -6.29 -6.72
CA ILE A 179 -1.65 -7.08 -5.55
C ILE A 179 -2.51 -6.26 -4.60
N ILE A 180 -3.54 -6.86 -4.04
CA ILE A 180 -4.32 -6.30 -2.94
C ILE A 180 -4.15 -7.18 -1.70
N VAL A 181 -3.84 -6.56 -0.55
CA VAL A 181 -3.95 -7.20 0.76
C VAL A 181 -5.41 -7.11 1.17
N PHE A 182 -6.12 -8.24 1.11
CA PHE A 182 -7.57 -8.33 1.28
C PHE A 182 -7.94 -8.83 2.67
N MET A 183 -8.65 -8.01 3.46
CA MET A 183 -9.15 -8.40 4.76
C MET A 183 -10.55 -8.99 4.65
N CYS A 184 -10.76 -10.19 5.23
CA CYS A 184 -12.00 -10.95 5.11
C CYS A 184 -12.29 -11.80 6.35
N VAL A 185 -13.52 -12.28 6.45
CA VAL A 185 -13.95 -13.28 7.42
C VAL A 185 -13.63 -14.67 6.86
N THR A 186 -12.82 -15.42 7.57
CA THR A 186 -12.56 -16.84 7.27
C THR A 186 -13.30 -17.77 8.26
N ASP A 187 -13.45 -17.34 9.50
CA ASP A 187 -14.23 -18.05 10.49
C ASP A 187 -15.62 -17.40 10.66
N GLN A 188 -16.64 -18.08 10.19
CA GLN A 188 -18.03 -17.63 10.21
C GLN A 188 -18.79 -18.04 11.48
N ASP A 189 -18.17 -18.79 12.41
CA ASP A 189 -18.79 -19.16 13.67
C ASP A 189 -19.02 -17.91 14.54
N PRO A 190 -20.27 -17.57 14.90
CA PRO A 190 -20.58 -16.41 15.72
C PRO A 190 -20.03 -16.55 17.16
N ASP A 191 -19.78 -17.75 17.64
CA ASP A 191 -19.25 -18.02 18.97
C ASP A 191 -17.72 -17.91 19.05
N SER A 192 -17.06 -17.86 17.90
CA SER A 192 -15.61 -17.64 17.84
C SER A 192 -15.21 -16.23 18.31
N PRO A 193 -14.05 -16.08 18.96
CA PRO A 193 -13.55 -14.78 19.41
C PRO A 193 -13.48 -13.77 18.27
N ARG A 194 -14.14 -12.60 18.41
CA ARG A 194 -14.24 -11.54 17.37
C ARG A 194 -12.93 -11.23 16.67
N HIS A 195 -11.82 -11.12 17.42
CA HIS A 195 -10.51 -10.77 16.91
C HIS A 195 -9.78 -11.91 16.17
N LYS A 196 -10.36 -13.12 16.16
CA LYS A 196 -9.79 -14.32 15.50
C LYS A 196 -10.58 -14.78 14.28
N ARG A 197 -11.65 -14.08 13.92
CA ARG A 197 -12.52 -14.44 12.79
C ARG A 197 -12.03 -13.96 11.44
N HIS A 198 -11.06 -13.05 11.43
CA HIS A 198 -10.60 -12.35 10.25
C HIS A 198 -9.20 -12.78 9.85
N SER A 199 -8.98 -12.83 8.54
CA SER A 199 -7.69 -13.13 7.93
C SER A 199 -7.31 -12.07 6.90
N GLN A 200 -6.05 -12.05 6.49
CA GLN A 200 -5.59 -11.25 5.37
C GLN A 200 -5.03 -12.19 4.29
N ILE A 201 -5.48 -12.01 3.06
CA ILE A 201 -5.12 -12.85 1.92
C ILE A 201 -4.59 -11.95 0.82
N LEU A 202 -3.50 -12.36 0.17
CA LEU A 202 -2.94 -11.69 -0.99
C LEU A 202 -3.74 -12.09 -2.24
N VAL A 203 -4.36 -11.11 -2.89
CA VAL A 203 -5.17 -11.34 -4.09
C VAL A 203 -4.55 -10.59 -5.26
N PRO A 204 -4.04 -11.29 -6.29
CA PRO A 204 -3.59 -10.65 -7.53
C PRO A 204 -4.72 -9.84 -8.16
N MET A 205 -4.43 -8.62 -8.63
CA MET A 205 -5.46 -7.72 -9.16
C MET A 205 -6.03 -8.16 -10.52
N ASP A 206 -5.36 -9.07 -11.21
CA ASP A 206 -5.81 -9.69 -12.47
C ASP A 206 -6.60 -11.00 -12.26
N SER A 207 -6.93 -11.35 -11.02
CA SER A 207 -7.74 -12.54 -10.71
C SER A 207 -9.13 -12.43 -11.32
N GLU A 208 -9.60 -13.52 -11.92
CA GLU A 208 -10.98 -13.61 -12.43
C GLU A 208 -11.99 -13.38 -11.30
N GLY A 209 -13.05 -12.63 -11.58
CA GLY A 209 -14.11 -12.31 -10.61
C GLY A 209 -13.90 -10.99 -9.86
N ILE A 210 -12.82 -10.25 -10.11
CA ILE A 210 -12.65 -8.88 -9.63
C ILE A 210 -13.26 -7.90 -10.63
N GLU A 211 -14.24 -7.11 -10.15
CA GLU A 211 -14.88 -6.05 -10.92
C GLU A 211 -14.59 -4.70 -10.27
N GLN A 212 -13.96 -3.78 -11.02
CA GLN A 212 -13.86 -2.38 -10.63
C GLN A 212 -15.16 -1.66 -11.01
N ARG A 213 -16.02 -1.36 -10.03
CA ARG A 213 -17.32 -0.77 -10.24
C ARG A 213 -17.26 0.71 -10.57
N LYS A 214 -16.48 1.45 -9.82
CA LYS A 214 -16.23 2.88 -10.07
C LYS A 214 -15.01 3.38 -9.30
N MET A 215 -14.49 4.53 -9.69
CA MET A 215 -13.62 5.35 -8.85
C MET A 215 -14.47 6.25 -7.96
N MET A 216 -14.10 6.32 -6.69
CA MET A 216 -14.76 7.17 -5.70
C MET A 216 -14.24 8.60 -5.83
N GLU A 217 -15.10 9.56 -5.58
CA GLU A 217 -14.80 10.98 -5.71
C GLU A 217 -15.07 11.71 -4.41
N VAL A 218 -14.22 12.68 -4.08
CA VAL A 218 -14.45 13.64 -3.01
C VAL A 218 -14.60 15.02 -3.64
N PHE A 219 -15.77 15.64 -3.55
CA PHE A 219 -16.08 16.92 -4.19
C PHE A 219 -15.77 16.98 -5.69
N GLY A 220 -15.98 15.85 -6.40
CA GLY A 220 -15.69 15.71 -7.82
C GLY A 220 -14.22 15.44 -8.16
N TRP A 221 -13.36 15.19 -7.15
CA TRP A 221 -11.97 14.83 -7.33
C TRP A 221 -11.78 13.32 -7.12
N ASP A 222 -11.24 12.61 -8.10
CA ASP A 222 -11.06 11.15 -8.14
C ASP A 222 -9.63 10.68 -7.82
N ASP A 223 -8.71 11.62 -7.59
CA ASP A 223 -7.30 11.37 -7.24
C ASP A 223 -6.54 10.51 -8.26
N ALA A 224 -6.88 10.66 -9.55
CA ALA A 224 -6.18 9.94 -10.62
C ALA A 224 -4.71 10.42 -10.76
N PRO A 225 -3.77 9.54 -11.12
CA PRO A 225 -3.94 8.14 -11.56
C PRO A 225 -4.00 7.11 -10.40
N HIS A 226 -3.82 7.54 -9.16
CA HIS A 226 -3.81 6.69 -7.98
C HIS A 226 -5.21 6.13 -7.67
N GLY A 227 -6.15 7.01 -7.43
CA GLY A 227 -7.57 6.73 -7.26
C GLY A 227 -7.96 5.92 -6.03
N HIS A 228 -9.28 5.86 -5.79
CA HIS A 228 -9.88 5.08 -4.71
C HIS A 228 -11.01 4.23 -5.29
N ALA A 229 -10.75 2.96 -5.54
CA ALA A 229 -11.70 2.11 -6.24
C ALA A 229 -12.80 1.54 -5.32
N HIS A 230 -13.99 1.36 -5.90
CA HIS A 230 -15.01 0.42 -5.43
C HIS A 230 -14.83 -0.88 -6.20
N LEU A 231 -14.47 -1.94 -5.50
CA LEU A 231 -14.20 -3.26 -6.05
C LEU A 231 -15.26 -4.26 -5.58
N LYS A 232 -15.70 -5.13 -6.48
CA LYS A 232 -16.53 -6.30 -6.16
C LYS A 232 -15.75 -7.57 -6.48
N PHE A 233 -15.83 -8.51 -5.55
CA PHE A 233 -15.22 -9.83 -5.64
C PHE A 233 -16.33 -10.88 -5.72
N THR A 234 -16.34 -11.67 -6.78
CA THR A 234 -17.35 -12.70 -7.00
C THR A 234 -16.65 -14.02 -7.32
N ASN A 235 -16.65 -14.94 -6.35
CA ASN A 235 -16.00 -16.24 -6.46
C ASN A 235 -14.54 -16.16 -6.90
N VAL A 236 -13.81 -15.15 -6.46
CA VAL A 236 -12.38 -14.99 -6.75
C VAL A 236 -11.61 -16.10 -6.06
N ARG A 237 -10.85 -16.86 -6.83
CA ARG A 237 -10.08 -18.00 -6.33
C ARG A 237 -8.61 -17.67 -6.24
N VAL A 238 -8.03 -17.95 -5.08
CA VAL A 238 -6.59 -17.79 -4.84
C VAL A 238 -6.04 -18.97 -4.06
N PRO A 239 -4.77 -19.39 -4.30
CA PRO A 239 -4.14 -20.47 -3.55
C PRO A 239 -4.15 -20.22 -2.03
N LYS A 240 -4.29 -21.26 -1.25
CA LYS A 240 -4.23 -21.16 0.23
C LYS A 240 -2.89 -20.58 0.74
N SER A 241 -1.82 -20.72 -0.02
CA SER A 241 -0.51 -20.12 0.26
C SER A 241 -0.51 -18.60 0.21
N ASN A 242 -1.57 -17.97 -0.33
CA ASN A 242 -1.73 -16.50 -0.31
C ASN A 242 -2.20 -15.95 1.06
N MET A 243 -2.53 -16.84 2.02
CA MET A 243 -2.83 -16.45 3.40
C MET A 243 -1.59 -15.85 4.06
N VAL A 244 -1.74 -14.64 4.61
CA VAL A 244 -0.64 -13.98 5.33
C VAL A 244 -0.65 -14.44 6.79
N LEU A 245 0.49 -14.88 7.31
CA LEU A 245 0.74 -15.33 8.68
C LEU A 245 -0.09 -16.55 9.12
N GLY A 246 -1.35 -16.60 8.75
CA GLY A 246 -2.26 -17.70 9.10
C GLY A 246 -3.70 -17.24 9.32
N GLU A 247 -4.60 -18.21 9.30
CA GLU A 247 -6.04 -17.99 9.48
C GLU A 247 -6.35 -17.41 10.86
N GLY A 248 -7.30 -16.48 10.91
CA GLY A 248 -7.70 -15.82 12.15
C GLY A 248 -6.72 -14.76 12.68
N ARG A 249 -5.65 -14.45 11.94
CA ARG A 249 -4.62 -13.48 12.34
C ARG A 249 -4.79 -12.10 11.69
N GLY A 250 -5.86 -11.89 10.92
CA GLY A 250 -6.08 -10.66 10.16
C GLY A 250 -6.19 -9.40 11.01
N PHE A 251 -6.83 -9.48 12.18
CA PHE A 251 -6.93 -8.35 13.10
C PHE A 251 -5.55 -7.94 13.65
N GLU A 252 -4.72 -8.91 14.06
CA GLU A 252 -3.36 -8.69 14.54
C GLU A 252 -2.50 -7.99 13.47
N ILE A 253 -2.54 -8.51 12.24
CA ILE A 253 -1.81 -7.92 11.10
C ILE A 253 -2.29 -6.48 10.86
N ALA A 254 -3.60 -6.23 10.86
CA ALA A 254 -4.16 -4.90 10.66
C ALA A 254 -3.68 -3.90 11.71
N GLN A 255 -3.62 -4.29 12.98
CA GLN A 255 -3.11 -3.43 14.06
C GLN A 255 -1.60 -3.20 13.93
N GLY A 256 -0.83 -4.22 13.56
CA GLY A 256 0.61 -4.11 13.30
C GLY A 256 0.93 -3.15 12.14
N ARG A 257 0.12 -3.21 11.07
CA ARG A 257 0.22 -2.32 9.90
C ARG A 257 -0.13 -0.87 10.23
N LEU A 258 -1.23 -0.65 10.95
CA LEU A 258 -1.74 0.68 11.26
C LEU A 258 -0.91 1.39 12.33
N GLY A 259 -0.16 0.68 13.17
CA GLY A 259 0.67 1.24 14.22
C GLY A 259 1.68 2.24 13.69
N PRO A 260 2.67 1.80 12.88
CA PRO A 260 3.66 2.68 12.25
C PRO A 260 3.02 3.75 11.35
N GLY A 261 2.06 3.38 10.53
CA GLY A 261 1.38 4.27 9.59
C GLY A 261 0.66 5.47 10.23
N ARG A 262 0.44 5.46 11.54
CA ARG A 262 -0.08 6.63 12.28
C ARG A 262 0.99 7.66 12.63
N ILE A 263 2.25 7.32 12.45
CA ILE A 263 3.39 8.18 12.79
C ILE A 263 3.95 8.88 11.56
N HIS A 264 3.87 8.23 10.41
CA HIS A 264 4.43 8.74 9.15
C HIS A 264 3.43 8.85 7.99
#